data_a9de2c67d1cb554586b5d1d757028dc5
#
_entry.id   a9de2c67d1cb554586b5d1d757028dc5
#
_cell.length_a   1.000
_cell.length_b   1.000
_cell.length_c   1.000
_cell.angle_alpha   90.00
_cell.angle_beta   90.00
_cell.angle_gamma   90.00
#
_symmetry.space_group_name_H-M   'P 1'
#
loop_
_entity.id
_entity.type
_entity.pdbx_description
1 polymer ?
#
loop_
_entity_poly.entity_id
_entity_poly.type
_entity_poly.pdbx_seq_one_letter_code
_entity_poly.pdbx_strand_id
1 'polypeptide(L)'
;MNASDPTRHDLPDWCDELDCAVTRCDTEGTVLYQNARSIAVNGDVRGRSLLPCHNGRSREIIRRLIETGGRNVYTIEKCGVRKLIYQTAWREEGVVRGLVEFSMELPDAMPHYVRN
;
A
#
# COMPACT_ATOMS: atom_id res chain seq x y z
N MET A 1 -10.45 3.99 26.67
CA MET A 1 -9.89 3.99 25.33
C MET A 1 -10.99 4.27 24.32
N ASN A 2 -10.81 5.27 23.48
CA ASN A 2 -11.86 5.67 22.55
C ASN A 2 -11.78 4.84 21.25
N ALA A 3 -12.70 3.87 21.10
CA ALA A 3 -12.73 3.00 19.93
C ALA A 3 -13.12 3.73 18.64
N SER A 4 -13.63 4.97 18.75
CA SER A 4 -14.07 5.76 17.60
C SER A 4 -13.00 6.69 17.04
N ASP A 5 -11.79 6.70 17.61
CA ASP A 5 -10.69 7.53 17.11
C ASP A 5 -10.26 7.05 15.73
N PRO A 6 -10.44 7.86 14.66
CA PRO A 6 -10.13 7.45 13.30
C PRO A 6 -8.62 7.34 13.03
N THR A 7 -7.76 7.89 13.91
CA THR A 7 -6.32 7.76 13.76
C THR A 7 -5.78 6.48 14.35
N ARG A 8 -6.62 5.77 15.09
CA ARG A 8 -6.22 4.58 15.80
C ARG A 8 -6.16 3.38 14.86
N HIS A 9 -5.12 2.55 15.00
CA HIS A 9 -4.92 1.34 14.23
C HIS A 9 -4.29 0.24 15.09
N ASP A 10 -4.24 -0.95 14.55
CA ASP A 10 -3.70 -2.15 15.19
C ASP A 10 -2.22 -2.39 14.87
N LEU A 11 -1.56 -1.48 14.16
CA LEU A 11 -0.17 -1.62 13.75
C LEU A 11 0.79 -1.01 14.77
N PRO A 12 2.02 -1.53 14.86
CA PRO A 12 3.04 -0.90 15.69
C PRO A 12 3.37 0.53 15.25
N ASP A 13 3.77 1.36 16.20
CA ASP A 13 4.08 2.79 15.93
C ASP A 13 5.16 2.98 14.88
N TRP A 14 6.13 2.07 14.76
CA TRP A 14 7.19 2.20 13.77
C TRP A 14 6.67 2.21 12.32
N CYS A 15 5.50 1.62 12.08
CA CYS A 15 4.88 1.62 10.74
C CYS A 15 4.54 3.04 10.30
N ASP A 16 4.17 3.91 11.23
CA ASP A 16 3.76 5.29 10.92
C ASP A 16 4.90 6.14 10.40
N GLU A 17 6.14 5.83 10.79
CA GLU A 17 7.32 6.64 10.49
C GLU A 17 8.28 6.00 9.48
N LEU A 18 7.84 4.95 8.77
CA LEU A 18 8.66 4.35 7.72
C LEU A 18 8.95 5.35 6.61
N ASP A 19 10.17 5.28 6.07
CA ASP A 19 10.59 6.11 4.93
C ASP A 19 10.12 5.51 3.61
N CYS A 20 8.90 5.01 3.59
CA CYS A 20 8.19 4.62 2.38
C CYS A 20 6.70 4.73 2.67
N ALA A 21 5.93 4.94 1.63
CA ALA A 21 4.47 5.05 1.78
C ALA A 21 3.86 3.67 1.96
N VAL A 22 3.05 3.50 2.99
CA VAL A 22 2.31 2.25 3.25
C VAL A 22 0.83 2.59 3.31
N THR A 23 0.05 1.90 2.47
CA THR A 23 -1.41 2.06 2.40
C THR A 23 -2.04 0.69 2.48
N ARG A 24 -2.97 0.49 3.40
CA ARG A 24 -3.67 -0.79 3.57
C ARG A 24 -5.16 -0.58 3.37
N CYS A 25 -5.78 -1.48 2.60
CA CYS A 25 -7.23 -1.46 2.38
C CYS A 25 -7.84 -2.82 2.75
N ASP A 26 -9.18 -2.83 2.87
CA ASP A 26 -9.93 -4.07 3.06
C ASP A 26 -10.25 -4.74 1.71
N THR A 27 -11.05 -5.81 1.73
CA THR A 27 -11.42 -6.56 0.52
C THR A 27 -12.31 -5.76 -0.44
N GLU A 28 -12.91 -4.68 0.02
CA GLU A 28 -13.73 -3.79 -0.81
C GLU A 28 -12.92 -2.63 -1.38
N GLY A 29 -11.65 -2.53 -1.00
CA GLY A 29 -10.77 -1.44 -1.43
C GLY A 29 -10.89 -0.19 -0.56
N THR A 30 -11.58 -0.26 0.57
CA THR A 30 -11.67 0.85 1.51
C THR A 30 -10.35 0.98 2.27
N VAL A 31 -9.78 2.18 2.30
CA VAL A 31 -8.51 2.43 2.96
C VAL A 31 -8.69 2.39 4.47
N LEU A 32 -7.98 1.46 5.11
CA LEU A 32 -8.01 1.27 6.56
C LEU A 32 -6.85 1.97 7.26
N TYR A 33 -5.72 2.11 6.57
CA TYR A 33 -4.50 2.63 7.18
C TYR A 33 -3.62 3.32 6.13
N GLN A 34 -3.03 4.43 6.53
CA GLN A 34 -1.96 5.11 5.81
C GLN A 34 -0.92 5.57 6.83
N ASN A 35 0.35 5.32 6.54
CA ASN A 35 1.39 5.92 7.36
C ASN A 35 1.61 7.38 6.96
N ALA A 36 2.47 8.10 7.69
CA ALA A 36 2.71 9.51 7.43
C ALA A 36 3.18 9.78 5.99
N ARG A 37 4.04 8.92 5.46
CA ARG A 37 4.55 9.08 4.09
C ARG A 37 3.43 8.90 3.05
N SER A 38 2.55 7.93 3.24
CA SER A 38 1.40 7.72 2.35
C SER A 38 0.48 8.94 2.34
N ILE A 39 0.21 9.51 3.50
CA ILE A 39 -0.62 10.72 3.60
C ILE A 39 0.05 11.89 2.91
N ALA A 40 1.37 12.05 3.08
CA ALA A 40 2.11 13.13 2.44
C ALA A 40 2.12 13.03 0.92
N VAL A 41 2.18 11.81 0.39
CA VAL A 41 2.26 11.58 -1.07
C VAL A 41 0.88 11.54 -1.72
N ASN A 42 -0.08 10.90 -1.08
CA ASN A 42 -1.39 10.61 -1.66
C ASN A 42 -2.54 11.44 -1.09
N GLY A 43 -2.31 12.19 -0.03
CA GLY A 43 -3.37 12.81 0.76
C GLY A 43 -4.01 11.79 1.71
N ASP A 44 -4.79 12.28 2.65
CA ASP A 44 -5.52 11.42 3.60
C ASP A 44 -6.76 10.88 2.92
N VAL A 45 -6.72 9.59 2.60
CA VAL A 45 -7.85 8.90 1.95
C VAL A 45 -8.39 7.76 2.83
N ARG A 46 -8.07 7.78 4.13
CA ARG A 46 -8.60 6.78 5.07
C ARG A 46 -10.12 6.82 5.09
N GLY A 47 -10.74 5.66 5.05
CA GLY A 47 -12.19 5.50 4.99
C GLY A 47 -12.78 5.64 3.59
N ARG A 48 -11.97 5.97 2.58
CA ARG A 48 -12.41 6.10 1.19
C ARG A 48 -12.00 4.87 0.39
N SER A 49 -12.70 4.64 -0.72
CA SER A 49 -12.35 3.54 -1.62
C SER A 49 -11.20 3.93 -2.53
N LEU A 50 -10.23 3.03 -2.69
CA LEU A 50 -9.15 3.17 -3.66
C LEU A 50 -9.62 3.00 -5.10
N LEU A 51 -10.69 2.23 -5.31
CA LEU A 51 -11.11 1.81 -6.63
C LEU A 51 -11.45 2.97 -7.57
N PRO A 52 -12.16 4.03 -7.15
CA PRO A 52 -12.44 5.16 -8.03
C PRO A 52 -11.21 5.96 -8.47
N CYS A 53 -10.10 5.86 -7.73
CA CYS A 53 -8.87 6.59 -8.03
C CYS A 53 -8.01 5.88 -9.09
N HIS A 54 -8.42 4.68 -9.51
CA HIS A 54 -7.66 3.86 -10.45
C HIS A 54 -8.46 3.67 -11.74
N ASN A 55 -7.75 3.53 -12.87
CA ASN A 55 -8.39 3.19 -14.13
C ASN A 55 -8.93 1.74 -14.10
N GLY A 56 -9.74 1.37 -15.10
CA GLY A 56 -10.41 0.08 -15.12
C GLY A 56 -9.45 -1.11 -15.01
N ARG A 57 -8.28 -1.03 -15.66
CA ARG A 57 -7.27 -2.08 -15.61
C ARG A 57 -6.65 -2.21 -14.22
N SER A 58 -6.32 -1.08 -13.60
CA SER A 58 -5.75 -1.06 -12.25
C SER A 58 -6.73 -1.61 -11.22
N ARG A 59 -8.01 -1.26 -11.36
CA ARG A 59 -9.06 -1.79 -10.47
C ARG A 59 -9.18 -3.30 -10.59
N GLU A 60 -9.11 -3.83 -11.81
CA GLU A 60 -9.17 -5.27 -12.03
C GLU A 60 -7.97 -6.00 -11.41
N ILE A 61 -6.77 -5.43 -11.54
CA ILE A 61 -5.57 -5.99 -10.92
C ILE A 61 -5.74 -6.06 -9.40
N ILE A 62 -6.21 -4.97 -8.78
CA ILE A 62 -6.44 -4.92 -7.34
C ILE A 62 -7.43 -5.99 -6.90
N ARG A 63 -8.55 -6.13 -7.61
CA ARG A 63 -9.54 -7.17 -7.33
C ARG A 63 -8.96 -8.57 -7.42
N ARG A 64 -8.15 -8.81 -8.45
CA ARG A 64 -7.51 -10.11 -8.66
C ARG A 64 -6.55 -10.43 -7.51
N LEU A 65 -5.76 -9.45 -7.06
CA LEU A 65 -4.85 -9.64 -5.94
C LEU A 65 -5.60 -10.01 -4.66
N ILE A 66 -6.72 -9.35 -4.41
CA ILE A 66 -7.55 -9.65 -3.25
C ILE A 66 -8.13 -11.06 -3.35
N GLU A 67 -8.64 -11.43 -4.52
CA GLU A 67 -9.26 -12.76 -4.74
C GLU A 67 -8.25 -13.89 -4.65
N THR A 68 -7.06 -13.72 -5.23
CA THR A 68 -6.06 -14.79 -5.35
C THR A 68 -5.04 -14.77 -4.23
N GLY A 69 -4.91 -13.66 -3.49
CA GLY A 69 -3.85 -13.48 -2.49
C GLY A 69 -2.46 -13.33 -3.10
N GLY A 70 -2.38 -12.88 -4.34
CA GLY A 70 -1.12 -12.71 -5.05
C GLY A 70 -0.41 -11.38 -4.77
N ARG A 71 0.48 -11.03 -5.67
CA ARG A 71 1.22 -9.76 -5.61
C ARG A 71 1.33 -9.15 -6.99
N ASN A 72 1.55 -7.83 -7.02
CA ASN A 72 1.80 -7.06 -8.23
C ASN A 72 2.95 -6.10 -7.93
N VAL A 73 4.02 -6.18 -8.72
CA VAL A 73 5.24 -5.39 -8.47
C VAL A 73 5.64 -4.70 -9.76
N TYR A 74 5.85 -3.40 -9.70
CA TYR A 74 6.26 -2.62 -10.86
C TYR A 74 6.96 -1.34 -10.41
N THR A 75 7.58 -0.66 -11.36
CA THR A 75 8.17 0.66 -11.12
C THR A 75 7.38 1.72 -11.86
N ILE A 76 7.36 2.92 -11.30
CA ILE A 76 6.86 4.11 -11.96
C ILE A 76 7.95 5.18 -11.93
N GLU A 77 7.81 6.17 -12.80
CA GLU A 77 8.64 7.36 -12.76
C GLU A 77 7.72 8.56 -12.73
N LYS A 78 7.92 9.42 -11.74
CA LYS A 78 7.09 10.60 -11.53
C LYS A 78 7.99 11.76 -11.14
N CYS A 79 7.94 12.83 -11.94
CA CYS A 79 8.76 14.03 -11.71
C CYS A 79 10.26 13.71 -11.57
N GLY A 80 10.76 12.78 -12.40
CA GLY A 80 12.16 12.38 -12.39
C GLY A 80 12.55 11.40 -11.28
N VAL A 81 11.62 11.01 -10.43
CA VAL A 81 11.87 10.06 -9.34
C VAL A 81 11.30 8.70 -9.71
N ARG A 82 12.14 7.68 -9.65
CA ARG A 82 11.71 6.29 -9.85
C ARG A 82 11.24 5.70 -8.53
N LYS A 83 10.09 5.05 -8.57
CA LYS A 83 9.50 4.40 -7.38
C LYS A 83 9.21 2.95 -7.66
N LEU A 84 9.44 2.11 -6.66
CA LEU A 84 8.99 0.73 -6.65
C LEU A 84 7.61 0.69 -5.99
N ILE A 85 6.66 0.08 -6.69
CA ILE A 85 5.31 -0.16 -6.17
C ILE A 85 5.18 -1.66 -5.93
N TYR A 86 4.88 -2.02 -4.71
CA TYR A 86 4.72 -3.43 -4.31
C TYR A 86 3.35 -3.59 -3.68
N GLN A 87 2.49 -4.32 -4.36
CA GLN A 87 1.12 -4.58 -3.90
C GLN A 87 1.00 -6.06 -3.56
N THR A 88 0.52 -6.36 -2.38
CA THR A 88 0.35 -7.74 -1.93
C THR A 88 -0.87 -7.84 -1.02
N ALA A 89 -1.49 -9.02 -1.02
CA ALA A 89 -2.56 -9.31 -0.08
C ALA A 89 -2.02 -9.39 1.34
N TRP A 90 -2.80 -8.92 2.30
CA TRP A 90 -2.52 -9.17 3.70
C TRP A 90 -3.55 -10.14 4.26
N ARG A 91 -3.12 -10.94 5.20
CA ARG A 91 -3.93 -12.03 5.74
C ARG A 91 -4.03 -11.94 7.26
N GLU A 92 -5.12 -12.49 7.75
CA GLU A 92 -5.36 -12.67 9.15
C GLU A 92 -5.86 -14.09 9.33
N GLU A 93 -5.11 -14.89 10.09
CA GLU A 93 -5.39 -16.32 10.27
C GLU A 93 -5.52 -17.07 8.93
N GLY A 94 -4.66 -16.71 7.96
CA GLY A 94 -4.64 -17.35 6.66
C GLY A 94 -5.68 -16.86 5.66
N VAL A 95 -6.59 -15.98 6.09
CA VAL A 95 -7.65 -15.44 5.23
C VAL A 95 -7.25 -14.09 4.68
N VAL A 96 -7.40 -13.89 3.37
CA VAL A 96 -7.12 -12.59 2.74
C VAL A 96 -8.13 -11.56 3.26
N ARG A 97 -7.59 -10.48 3.86
CA ARG A 97 -8.41 -9.41 4.43
C ARG A 97 -8.33 -8.13 3.62
N GLY A 98 -7.49 -8.07 2.63
CA GLY A 98 -7.35 -6.90 1.79
C GLY A 98 -6.00 -6.84 1.10
N LEU A 99 -5.58 -5.62 0.77
CA LEU A 99 -4.36 -5.34 0.04
C LEU A 99 -3.52 -4.33 0.81
N VAL A 100 -2.22 -4.52 0.78
CA VAL A 100 -1.27 -3.51 1.25
C VAL A 100 -0.38 -3.09 0.09
N GLU A 101 -0.17 -1.78 -0.06
CA GLU A 101 0.71 -1.21 -1.06
C GLU A 101 1.87 -0.49 -0.39
N PHE A 102 3.07 -0.83 -0.84
CA PHE A 102 4.28 -0.10 -0.49
C PHE A 102 4.71 0.70 -1.72
N SER A 103 5.00 1.98 -1.51
CA SER A 103 5.55 2.86 -2.54
C SER A 103 6.83 3.45 -1.99
N MET A 104 7.96 3.13 -2.61
CA MET A 104 9.26 3.57 -2.12
C MET A 104 10.12 4.13 -3.22
N GLU A 105 10.80 5.23 -2.92
CA GLU A 105 11.71 5.84 -3.87
C GLU A 105 12.94 4.99 -4.04
N LEU A 106 13.40 4.84 -5.28
CA LEU A 106 14.62 4.13 -5.61
C LEU A 106 15.75 5.12 -5.90
N PRO A 107 16.99 4.79 -5.53
CA PRO A 107 18.12 5.62 -5.92
C PRO A 107 18.34 5.58 -7.45
N ASP A 108 18.95 6.62 -8.00
CA ASP A 108 19.22 6.70 -9.45
C ASP A 108 20.07 5.52 -9.93
N ALA A 109 21.04 5.11 -9.11
CA ALA A 109 21.86 3.94 -9.41
C ALA A 109 21.64 2.90 -8.30
N MET A 110 20.82 1.90 -8.62
CA MET A 110 20.46 0.85 -7.67
C MET A 110 21.57 -0.21 -7.61
N PRO A 111 22.31 -0.33 -6.48
CA PRO A 111 23.31 -1.39 -6.36
C PRO A 111 22.64 -2.76 -6.45
N HIS A 112 23.34 -3.69 -7.08
CA HIS A 112 22.87 -5.06 -7.23
C HIS A 112 23.98 -6.04 -6.84
N TYR A 113 23.66 -6.99 -5.99
CA TYR A 113 24.61 -7.99 -5.49
C TYR A 113 24.04 -9.39 -5.68
N VAL A 114 24.84 -10.27 -6.21
CA VAL A 114 24.50 -11.69 -6.26
C VAL A 114 25.07 -12.37 -5.01
N ARG A 115 24.22 -13.02 -4.26
CA ARG A 115 24.61 -13.72 -3.03
C ARG A 115 24.20 -15.18 -3.14
N ASN A 116 25.18 -16.07 -2.99
CA ASN A 116 24.99 -17.53 -3.07
C ASN A 116 25.24 -18.20 -1.73
#